data_3a54efefb14910323f089d195902378d
#
_entry.id   3a54efefb14910323f089d195902378d
#
_cell.length_a   1.000
_cell.length_b   1.000
_cell.length_c   1.000
_cell.angle_alpha   90.00
_cell.angle_beta   90.00
_cell.angle_gamma   90.00
#
_symmetry.space_group_name_H-M   'P 1'
#
loop_
_entity.id
_entity.type
_entity.pdbx_description
1 polymer ?
#
loop_
_entity_poly.entity_id
_entity_poly.type
_entity_poly.pdbx_seq_one_letter_code
_entity_poly.pdbx_strand_id
1 'polypeptide(L)'
;MFKGHLAFVIIAVIISAGLGTAVYLFSRSRTDRPLYLALWCSSVASTLCLTLWSTGSTQGSGTCVINLKVFEPFTTEQGILNCLLFVPTGFLGVLTTRRTLLGAASGVLMSAVIETTQGALPVIGRSCDTSDFVSNSVGSILGAIAAFTLLKAARGNVAPWRPNTSRMTVVCVSLTAALGVIWATSIQPRLVAATESMASADSEQRDAITQVVRQAFGDRYTIGEVKFASSGDSGRGTVMAILPGGYVQVNWPDREDITASLDMSDDGKPSGFPVPGAPAKITSAEQAKEIALIYAKAHFPWGVPGSDVQVSAVGENAGLGWLVSWRRYRENVLMPMRLDVQIDRAGRVSQLSTREASDVDVPAILLDKDKAARRAMIAVPGCEKAEAGELLAVRRGVDWHAVWRILVTCKNSSTITHVNAHTGAIEGKEEHPHVTS
;
A
#
# COMPACT_ATOMS: atom_id res chain seq x y z
N MET A 1 8.22 12.71 -5.28
CA MET A 1 7.43 12.94 -4.07
C MET A 1 6.65 14.26 -4.05
N PHE A 2 7.19 15.42 -4.47
CA PHE A 2 6.50 16.74 -4.39
C PHE A 2 6.20 17.39 -5.74
N LYS A 3 6.22 16.62 -6.86
CA LYS A 3 5.82 17.14 -8.18
C LYS A 3 4.33 17.49 -8.15
N GLY A 4 4.00 18.78 -8.36
CA GLY A 4 2.63 19.29 -8.30
C GLY A 4 2.26 20.04 -7.01
N HIS A 5 3.03 19.95 -5.92
CA HIS A 5 2.72 20.55 -4.63
C HIS A 5 3.66 21.72 -4.24
N LEU A 6 4.04 22.56 -5.21
CA LEU A 6 4.96 23.68 -4.99
C LEU A 6 4.47 24.64 -3.89
N ALA A 7 3.16 24.93 -3.85
CA ALA A 7 2.58 25.79 -2.82
C ALA A 7 2.80 25.23 -1.41
N PHE A 8 2.66 23.92 -1.23
CA PHE A 8 2.93 23.26 0.06
C PHE A 8 4.40 23.43 0.49
N VAL A 9 5.35 23.20 -0.42
CA VAL A 9 6.78 23.32 -0.13
C VAL A 9 7.09 24.76 0.30
N ILE A 10 6.54 25.77 -0.39
CA ILE A 10 6.69 27.17 -0.03
C ILE A 10 6.13 27.46 1.37
N ILE A 11 4.94 26.99 1.67
CA ILE A 11 4.30 27.16 3.00
C ILE A 11 5.16 26.50 4.09
N ALA A 12 5.63 25.27 3.88
CA ALA A 12 6.48 24.56 4.83
C ALA A 12 7.80 25.32 5.12
N VAL A 13 8.41 25.89 4.08
CA VAL A 13 9.62 26.75 4.22
C VAL A 13 9.29 28.01 5.02
N ILE A 14 8.19 28.69 4.71
CA ILE A 14 7.78 29.93 5.43
C ILE A 14 7.51 29.61 6.91
N ILE A 15 6.78 28.55 7.22
CA ILE A 15 6.49 28.14 8.60
C ILE A 15 7.78 27.82 9.35
N SER A 16 8.67 27.04 8.74
CA SER A 16 9.91 26.60 9.37
C SER A 16 10.87 27.77 9.61
N ALA A 17 11.02 28.67 8.63
CA ALA A 17 11.85 29.86 8.74
C ALA A 17 11.25 30.86 9.73
N GLY A 18 9.94 31.08 9.70
CA GLY A 18 9.21 31.95 10.64
C GLY A 18 9.36 31.48 12.08
N LEU A 19 9.18 30.19 12.34
CA LEU A 19 9.38 29.60 13.68
C LEU A 19 10.84 29.73 14.13
N GLY A 20 11.82 29.42 13.25
CA GLY A 20 13.23 29.60 13.56
C GLY A 20 13.57 31.02 13.91
N THR A 21 13.07 32.01 13.15
CA THR A 21 13.27 33.44 13.43
C THR A 21 12.65 33.86 14.77
N ALA A 22 11.41 33.43 15.04
CA ALA A 22 10.75 33.74 16.31
C ALA A 22 11.53 33.17 17.50
N VAL A 23 11.97 31.88 17.40
CA VAL A 23 12.79 31.25 18.43
C VAL A 23 14.12 31.97 18.61
N TYR A 24 14.78 32.39 17.54
CA TYR A 24 16.03 33.19 17.64
C TYR A 24 15.82 34.47 18.38
N LEU A 25 14.81 35.25 18.01
CA LEU A 25 14.52 36.55 18.63
C LEU A 25 14.18 36.41 20.13
N PHE A 26 13.41 35.35 20.48
CA PHE A 26 13.04 35.08 21.86
C PHE A 26 14.20 34.58 22.72
N SER A 27 15.07 33.75 22.13
CA SER A 27 16.15 33.06 22.85
C SER A 27 17.46 33.81 22.91
N ARG A 28 17.67 34.85 22.08
CA ARG A 28 18.95 35.56 21.94
C ARG A 28 19.45 36.21 23.23
N SER A 29 18.54 36.57 24.16
CA SER A 29 18.88 37.14 25.48
C SER A 29 18.80 36.09 26.62
N ARG A 30 18.45 34.86 26.34
CA ARG A 30 18.15 33.85 27.36
C ARG A 30 19.04 32.62 27.31
N THR A 31 19.72 32.38 26.20
CA THR A 31 20.59 31.19 25.99
C THR A 31 21.90 31.61 25.34
N ASP A 32 22.96 30.85 25.61
CA ASP A 32 24.29 31.06 25.00
C ASP A 32 24.35 30.62 23.53
N ARG A 33 23.30 29.93 23.02
CA ARG A 33 23.29 29.33 21.70
C ARG A 33 21.96 29.51 20.96
N PRO A 34 21.50 30.76 20.83
CA PRO A 34 20.18 31.02 20.25
C PRO A 34 20.06 30.58 18.79
N LEU A 35 21.17 30.67 18.01
CA LEU A 35 21.18 30.29 16.61
C LEU A 35 20.98 28.76 16.44
N TYR A 36 21.70 27.93 17.20
CA TYR A 36 21.55 26.48 17.10
C TYR A 36 20.17 26.02 17.56
N LEU A 37 19.60 26.64 18.59
CA LEU A 37 18.24 26.38 19.05
C LEU A 37 17.21 26.73 17.95
N ALA A 38 17.37 27.89 17.33
CA ALA A 38 16.50 28.34 16.24
C ALA A 38 16.55 27.41 15.03
N LEU A 39 17.75 27.00 14.59
CA LEU A 39 17.94 26.05 13.50
C LEU A 39 17.38 24.66 13.83
N TRP A 40 17.54 24.22 15.07
CA TRP A 40 16.97 22.95 15.52
C TRP A 40 15.44 22.98 15.48
N CYS A 41 14.81 24.02 16.00
CA CYS A 41 13.35 24.20 15.93
C CYS A 41 12.83 24.30 14.49
N SER A 42 13.58 24.98 13.63
CA SER A 42 13.28 25.10 12.19
C SER A 42 13.35 23.72 11.50
N SER A 43 14.37 22.92 11.81
CA SER A 43 14.51 21.55 11.30
C SER A 43 13.36 20.65 11.77
N VAL A 44 12.98 20.70 13.04
CA VAL A 44 11.83 19.96 13.60
C VAL A 44 10.54 20.38 12.89
N ALA A 45 10.28 21.67 12.75
CA ALA A 45 9.09 22.16 12.06
C ALA A 45 9.03 21.71 10.60
N SER A 46 10.15 21.78 9.88
CA SER A 46 10.26 21.30 8.50
C SER A 46 9.93 19.82 8.39
N THR A 47 10.51 18.99 9.26
CA THR A 47 10.25 17.56 9.30
C THR A 47 8.77 17.26 9.59
N LEU A 48 8.16 17.94 10.58
CA LEU A 48 6.74 17.76 10.90
C LEU A 48 5.83 18.19 9.72
N CYS A 49 6.12 19.31 9.07
CA CYS A 49 5.37 19.72 7.88
C CYS A 49 5.43 18.65 6.77
N LEU A 50 6.63 18.09 6.50
CA LEU A 50 6.82 17.13 5.43
C LEU A 50 6.21 15.74 5.73
N THR A 51 6.23 15.33 7.01
CA THR A 51 5.77 13.99 7.41
C THR A 51 4.29 13.92 7.76
N LEU A 52 3.69 15.00 8.26
CA LEU A 52 2.28 15.08 8.66
C LEU A 52 1.36 15.73 7.61
N TRP A 53 1.88 15.99 6.41
CA TRP A 53 1.04 16.48 5.32
C TRP A 53 0.01 15.43 4.90
N SER A 54 -1.27 15.82 4.90
CA SER A 54 -2.36 14.93 4.48
C SER A 54 -2.31 14.65 2.99
N THR A 55 -2.41 13.37 2.63
CA THR A 55 -2.49 12.91 1.24
C THR A 55 -3.93 12.84 0.71
N GLY A 56 -4.92 13.16 1.56
CA GLY A 56 -6.34 13.07 1.21
C GLY A 56 -6.89 11.64 1.16
N SER A 57 -6.05 10.63 1.41
CA SER A 57 -6.46 9.21 1.49
C SER A 57 -6.93 8.89 2.90
N THR A 58 -8.02 8.14 3.03
CA THR A 58 -8.49 7.58 4.32
C THR A 58 -8.03 6.14 4.53
N GLN A 59 -7.28 5.57 3.59
CA GLN A 59 -6.78 4.20 3.69
C GLN A 59 -5.60 4.13 4.68
N GLY A 60 -5.64 3.14 5.58
CA GLY A 60 -4.54 2.81 6.48
C GLY A 60 -4.65 3.40 7.90
N SER A 61 -5.71 4.12 8.25
CA SER A 61 -5.92 4.59 9.63
C SER A 61 -6.17 3.42 10.60
N GLY A 62 -5.62 3.52 11.80
CA GLY A 62 -5.76 2.50 12.84
C GLY A 62 -4.84 1.30 12.68
N THR A 63 -3.96 1.27 11.67
CA THR A 63 -3.01 0.17 11.47
C THR A 63 -1.57 0.66 11.46
N CYS A 64 -0.65 -0.16 11.98
CA CYS A 64 0.79 0.05 11.88
C CYS A 64 1.46 -1.19 11.28
N VAL A 65 2.19 -1.01 10.21
CA VAL A 65 2.98 -2.06 9.57
C VAL A 65 4.25 -2.28 10.39
N ILE A 66 4.43 -3.50 10.88
CA ILE A 66 5.66 -3.92 11.59
C ILE A 66 6.48 -4.76 10.62
N ASN A 67 7.52 -4.14 10.07
CA ASN A 67 8.46 -4.82 9.18
C ASN A 67 9.54 -5.54 10.00
N LEU A 68 9.65 -6.85 9.83
CA LEU A 68 10.66 -7.66 10.51
C LEU A 68 12.05 -7.57 9.87
N LYS A 69 12.17 -7.06 8.64
CA LYS A 69 13.46 -6.85 7.95
C LYS A 69 14.01 -5.45 8.23
N VAL A 70 14.67 -5.27 9.38
CA VAL A 70 15.14 -3.97 9.90
C VAL A 70 16.09 -3.21 8.96
N PHE A 71 16.82 -3.90 8.06
CA PHE A 71 17.76 -3.29 7.12
C PHE A 71 17.16 -2.98 5.74
N GLU A 72 15.97 -3.48 5.45
CA GLU A 72 15.28 -3.27 4.18
C GLU A 72 15.06 -1.78 3.84
N PRO A 73 14.71 -0.89 4.78
CA PRO A 73 14.51 0.54 4.47
C PRO A 73 15.72 1.20 3.83
N PHE A 74 16.93 0.73 4.12
CA PHE A 74 18.16 1.30 3.56
C PHE A 74 18.47 0.86 2.14
N THR A 75 17.69 -0.06 1.58
CA THR A 75 17.75 -0.46 0.16
C THR A 75 16.77 0.31 -0.71
N THR A 76 15.89 1.12 -0.09
CA THR A 76 14.86 1.90 -0.79
C THR A 76 15.22 3.39 -0.84
N GLU A 77 14.86 4.07 -1.93
CA GLU A 77 15.04 5.52 -2.03
C GLU A 77 14.31 6.27 -0.91
N GLN A 78 13.08 5.84 -0.58
CA GLN A 78 12.28 6.45 0.48
C GLN A 78 12.97 6.34 1.85
N GLY A 79 13.46 5.16 2.22
CA GLY A 79 14.12 4.97 3.51
C GLY A 79 15.43 5.75 3.63
N ILE A 80 16.20 5.89 2.53
CA ILE A 80 17.40 6.74 2.50
C ILE A 80 17.00 8.21 2.67
N LEU A 81 15.97 8.69 1.99
CA LEU A 81 15.48 10.07 2.11
C LEU A 81 14.95 10.37 3.53
N ASN A 82 14.23 9.43 4.15
CA ASN A 82 13.79 9.54 5.54
C ASN A 82 14.98 9.62 6.51
N CYS A 83 16.00 8.79 6.30
CA CYS A 83 17.24 8.86 7.08
C CYS A 83 17.88 10.26 6.94
N LEU A 84 18.07 10.76 5.72
CA LEU A 84 18.68 12.07 5.47
C LEU A 84 17.87 13.23 6.06
N LEU A 85 16.53 13.13 6.07
CA LEU A 85 15.65 14.14 6.65
C LEU A 85 15.87 14.34 8.16
N PHE A 86 16.24 13.28 8.88
CA PHE A 86 16.43 13.32 10.33
C PHE A 86 17.88 13.62 10.76
N VAL A 87 18.86 13.58 9.86
CA VAL A 87 20.26 13.94 10.15
C VAL A 87 20.37 15.37 10.74
N PRO A 88 19.73 16.42 10.17
CA PRO A 88 19.80 17.76 10.74
C PRO A 88 19.24 17.86 12.17
N THR A 89 18.17 17.12 12.46
CA THR A 89 17.55 17.13 13.79
C THR A 89 18.48 16.61 14.87
N GLY A 90 19.13 15.46 14.64
CA GLY A 90 20.13 14.89 15.57
C GLY A 90 21.37 15.78 15.68
N PHE A 91 21.89 16.27 14.55
CA PHE A 91 23.07 17.12 14.50
C PHE A 91 22.88 18.43 15.27
N LEU A 92 21.83 19.19 14.95
CA LEU A 92 21.52 20.47 15.60
C LEU A 92 21.11 20.29 17.06
N GLY A 93 20.46 19.17 17.39
CA GLY A 93 20.14 18.82 18.77
C GLY A 93 21.39 18.71 19.66
N VAL A 94 22.47 18.12 19.15
CA VAL A 94 23.77 18.04 19.86
C VAL A 94 24.42 19.44 19.93
N LEU A 95 24.43 20.21 18.87
CA LEU A 95 25.01 21.57 18.89
C LEU A 95 24.30 22.48 19.89
N THR A 96 22.98 22.35 20.01
CA THR A 96 22.15 23.09 20.97
C THR A 96 22.41 22.67 22.40
N THR A 97 22.34 21.36 22.69
CA THR A 97 22.36 20.81 24.05
C THR A 97 23.76 20.48 24.56
N ARG A 98 24.74 20.31 23.66
CA ARG A 98 26.08 19.74 23.92
C ARG A 98 26.03 18.32 24.53
N ARG A 99 24.94 17.59 24.29
CA ARG A 99 24.72 16.22 24.81
C ARG A 99 24.34 15.32 23.66
N THR A 100 25.22 14.40 23.29
CA THR A 100 25.04 13.52 22.13
C THR A 100 23.79 12.66 22.25
N LEU A 101 23.56 12.05 23.42
CA LEU A 101 22.37 11.22 23.62
C LEU A 101 21.06 11.98 23.55
N LEU A 102 21.03 13.24 24.00
CA LEU A 102 19.83 14.08 23.87
C LEU A 102 19.53 14.46 22.43
N GLY A 103 20.59 14.79 21.66
CA GLY A 103 20.44 15.07 20.24
C GLY A 103 19.90 13.84 19.48
N ALA A 104 20.47 12.66 19.70
CA ALA A 104 19.99 11.43 19.11
C ALA A 104 18.55 11.09 19.55
N ALA A 105 18.28 11.09 20.85
CA ALA A 105 16.97 10.76 21.40
C ALA A 105 15.86 11.72 20.95
N SER A 106 16.16 12.99 20.69
CA SER A 106 15.15 13.95 20.22
C SER A 106 14.54 13.53 18.88
N GLY A 107 15.35 13.06 17.93
CA GLY A 107 14.85 12.59 16.64
C GLY A 107 14.16 11.21 16.72
N VAL A 108 14.69 10.30 17.55
CA VAL A 108 14.03 9.00 17.79
C VAL A 108 12.64 9.18 18.39
N LEU A 109 12.50 10.02 19.41
CA LEU A 109 11.21 10.33 20.03
C LEU A 109 10.28 11.06 19.05
N MET A 110 10.82 12.01 18.27
CA MET A 110 10.04 12.69 17.25
C MET A 110 9.51 11.72 16.20
N SER A 111 10.33 10.76 15.74
CA SER A 111 9.88 9.73 14.81
C SER A 111 8.78 8.86 15.42
N ALA A 112 8.93 8.42 16.68
CA ALA A 112 7.89 7.65 17.36
C ALA A 112 6.56 8.42 17.46
N VAL A 113 6.61 9.73 17.74
CA VAL A 113 5.42 10.59 17.76
C VAL A 113 4.80 10.70 16.36
N ILE A 114 5.60 10.89 15.32
CA ILE A 114 5.12 10.99 13.92
C ILE A 114 4.41 9.70 13.51
N GLU A 115 5.06 8.54 13.68
CA GLU A 115 4.48 7.25 13.30
C GLU A 115 3.18 6.96 14.08
N THR A 116 3.18 7.24 15.39
CA THR A 116 1.97 7.08 16.21
C THR A 116 0.85 8.01 15.71
N THR A 117 1.18 9.25 15.35
CA THR A 117 0.21 10.24 14.88
C THR A 117 -0.36 9.83 13.52
N GLN A 118 0.47 9.32 12.61
CA GLN A 118 0.05 8.82 11.30
C GLN A 118 -0.86 7.59 11.43
N GLY A 119 -0.53 6.66 12.33
CA GLY A 119 -1.36 5.49 12.60
C GLY A 119 -2.68 5.82 13.29
N ALA A 120 -2.69 6.76 14.24
CA ALA A 120 -3.85 7.06 15.07
C ALA A 120 -4.84 8.06 14.44
N LEU A 121 -4.41 8.96 13.53
CA LEU A 121 -5.24 10.03 12.98
C LEU A 121 -5.59 9.78 11.50
N PRO A 122 -6.86 9.37 11.22
CA PRO A 122 -7.34 9.13 9.85
C PRO A 122 -7.19 10.33 8.91
N VAL A 123 -7.29 11.54 9.44
CA VAL A 123 -7.23 12.80 8.67
C VAL A 123 -5.89 13.02 7.97
N ILE A 124 -4.81 12.35 8.44
CA ILE A 124 -3.48 12.46 7.82
C ILE A 124 -3.40 11.60 6.55
N GLY A 125 -4.19 10.51 6.46
CA GLY A 125 -4.24 9.65 5.29
C GLY A 125 -2.91 8.91 5.01
N ARG A 126 -2.12 8.65 6.06
CA ARG A 126 -0.87 7.90 6.01
C ARG A 126 -0.92 6.74 6.99
N SER A 127 -0.25 5.65 6.64
CA SER A 127 -0.07 4.49 7.53
C SER A 127 1.21 4.66 8.36
N CYS A 128 1.17 4.18 9.59
CA CYS A 128 2.36 3.98 10.42
C CYS A 128 3.20 2.82 9.86
N ASP A 129 4.54 3.00 9.78
CA ASP A 129 5.48 1.98 9.33
C ASP A 129 6.74 1.98 10.20
N THR A 130 7.10 0.81 10.75
CA THR A 130 8.34 0.67 11.54
C THR A 130 9.59 0.86 10.69
N SER A 131 9.52 0.69 9.37
CA SER A 131 10.62 0.98 8.44
C SER A 131 10.98 2.46 8.44
N ASP A 132 9.96 3.35 8.45
CA ASP A 132 10.17 4.79 8.55
C ASP A 132 10.71 5.18 9.92
N PHE A 133 10.19 4.56 11.00
CA PHE A 133 10.74 4.75 12.35
C PHE A 133 12.23 4.38 12.44
N VAL A 134 12.64 3.27 11.85
CA VAL A 134 14.04 2.80 11.86
C VAL A 134 14.94 3.75 11.08
N SER A 135 14.56 4.11 9.83
CA SER A 135 15.38 4.99 8.98
C SER A 135 15.52 6.39 9.58
N ASN A 136 14.46 6.95 10.11
CA ASN A 136 14.46 8.24 10.81
C ASN A 136 15.36 8.22 12.05
N SER A 137 15.27 7.15 12.85
CA SER A 137 16.08 6.98 14.05
C SER A 137 17.58 6.88 13.73
N VAL A 138 17.93 6.10 12.71
CA VAL A 138 19.31 5.99 12.22
C VAL A 138 19.83 7.35 11.72
N GLY A 139 19.02 8.09 10.97
CA GLY A 139 19.38 9.44 10.53
C GLY A 139 19.71 10.39 11.68
N SER A 140 18.87 10.40 12.72
CA SER A 140 19.11 11.22 13.92
C SER A 140 20.39 10.79 14.67
N ILE A 141 20.65 9.50 14.80
CA ILE A 141 21.85 8.97 15.44
C ILE A 141 23.11 9.38 14.63
N LEU A 142 23.09 9.22 13.31
CA LEU A 142 24.18 9.63 12.42
C LEU A 142 24.47 11.12 12.53
N GLY A 143 23.43 11.96 12.54
CA GLY A 143 23.54 13.40 12.75
C GLY A 143 24.18 13.73 14.11
N ALA A 144 23.77 13.05 15.17
CA ALA A 144 24.31 13.24 16.50
C ALA A 144 25.79 12.83 16.58
N ILE A 145 26.17 11.70 15.94
CA ILE A 145 27.57 11.27 15.85
C ILE A 145 28.42 12.28 15.08
N ALA A 146 27.91 12.79 13.94
CA ALA A 146 28.60 13.81 13.15
C ALA A 146 28.84 15.10 13.95
N ALA A 147 27.86 15.57 14.72
CA ALA A 147 28.03 16.75 15.57
C ALA A 147 29.01 16.46 16.73
N PHE A 148 28.96 15.30 17.34
CA PHE A 148 29.90 14.89 18.37
C PHE A 148 31.35 14.90 17.87
N THR A 149 31.61 14.30 16.71
CA THR A 149 32.95 14.24 16.11
C THR A 149 33.45 15.65 15.76
N LEU A 150 32.58 16.49 15.17
CA LEU A 150 32.90 17.88 14.87
C LEU A 150 33.28 18.67 16.14
N LEU A 151 32.47 18.55 17.21
CA LEU A 151 32.74 19.26 18.47
C LEU A 151 34.03 18.77 19.13
N LYS A 152 34.31 17.48 19.08
CA LYS A 152 35.55 16.89 19.62
C LYS A 152 36.76 17.39 18.83
N ALA A 153 36.69 17.41 17.50
CA ALA A 153 37.75 17.91 16.63
C ALA A 153 38.03 19.40 16.87
N ALA A 154 36.98 20.22 17.10
CA ALA A 154 37.09 21.65 17.41
C ALA A 154 37.50 21.94 18.87
N ARG A 155 37.94 20.93 19.64
CA ARG A 155 38.26 21.01 21.06
C ARG A 155 37.11 21.60 21.90
N GLY A 156 35.88 21.46 21.43
CA GLY A 156 34.66 21.86 22.11
C GLY A 156 34.33 20.93 23.28
N ASN A 157 33.82 21.49 24.38
CA ASN A 157 33.33 20.68 25.50
C ASN A 157 32.03 19.95 25.10
N VAL A 158 32.07 18.63 25.05
CA VAL A 158 30.88 17.79 25.03
C VAL A 158 30.68 17.29 26.45
N ALA A 159 29.57 17.66 27.06
CA ALA A 159 29.31 17.23 28.45
C ALA A 159 29.09 15.71 28.47
N PRO A 160 29.77 14.99 29.37
CA PRO A 160 29.44 13.59 29.65
C PRO A 160 27.98 13.52 30.09
N TRP A 161 27.31 12.43 29.73
CA TRP A 161 25.92 12.24 30.11
C TRP A 161 25.80 12.16 31.64
N ARG A 162 25.36 13.28 32.22
CA ARG A 162 24.77 13.26 33.57
C ARG A 162 23.28 13.65 33.33
N PRO A 163 22.35 12.70 33.48
CA PRO A 163 20.94 13.06 33.42
C PRO A 163 20.67 14.00 34.61
N ASN A 164 20.17 15.20 34.35
CA ASN A 164 19.47 15.95 35.40
C ASN A 164 18.13 15.23 35.57
N THR A 165 18.17 14.26 36.50
CA THR A 165 17.43 13.01 36.42
C THR A 165 15.93 13.14 36.66
N SER A 166 15.44 14.17 37.32
CA SER A 166 14.02 14.13 37.69
C SER A 166 13.05 14.65 36.62
N ARG A 167 13.27 15.83 36.07
CA ARG A 167 12.29 16.44 35.12
C ARG A 167 12.32 15.78 33.75
N MET A 168 13.50 15.49 33.24
CA MET A 168 13.66 14.94 31.90
C MET A 168 13.24 13.46 31.84
N THR A 169 13.56 12.70 32.89
CA THR A 169 13.08 11.33 33.03
C THR A 169 11.56 11.28 33.12
N VAL A 170 10.95 12.20 33.91
CA VAL A 170 9.49 12.28 34.00
C VAL A 170 8.86 12.58 32.63
N VAL A 171 9.39 13.53 31.87
CA VAL A 171 8.89 13.87 30.52
C VAL A 171 9.02 12.67 29.57
N CYS A 172 10.18 12.02 29.54
CA CYS A 172 10.37 10.83 28.68
C CYS A 172 9.44 9.69 29.06
N VAL A 173 9.32 9.39 30.36
CA VAL A 173 8.42 8.32 30.85
C VAL A 173 6.96 8.66 30.55
N SER A 174 6.53 9.89 30.79
CA SER A 174 5.16 10.33 30.49
C SER A 174 4.83 10.26 29.00
N LEU A 175 5.77 10.69 28.16
CA LEU A 175 5.60 10.60 26.69
C LEU A 175 5.54 9.16 26.22
N THR A 176 6.45 8.30 26.69
CA THR A 176 6.45 6.87 26.34
C THR A 176 5.19 6.18 26.82
N ALA A 177 4.71 6.51 28.02
CA ALA A 177 3.46 5.97 28.55
C ALA A 177 2.25 6.44 27.72
N ALA A 178 2.20 7.72 27.33
CA ALA A 178 1.14 8.25 26.47
C ALA A 178 1.14 7.58 25.10
N LEU A 179 2.30 7.42 24.47
CA LEU A 179 2.43 6.68 23.21
C LEU A 179 1.97 5.23 23.37
N GLY A 180 2.37 4.56 24.46
CA GLY A 180 1.93 3.19 24.76
C GLY A 180 0.41 3.05 24.89
N VAL A 181 -0.25 4.02 25.54
CA VAL A 181 -1.71 4.04 25.64
C VAL A 181 -2.37 4.21 24.27
N ILE A 182 -1.87 5.14 23.43
CA ILE A 182 -2.39 5.34 22.07
C ILE A 182 -2.23 4.07 21.23
N TRP A 183 -1.06 3.42 21.31
CA TRP A 183 -0.83 2.15 20.62
C TRP A 183 -1.81 1.06 21.07
N ALA A 184 -2.02 0.91 22.37
CA ALA A 184 -2.91 -0.10 22.92
C ALA A 184 -4.38 0.11 22.59
N THR A 185 -4.81 1.36 22.36
CA THR A 185 -6.24 1.70 22.18
C THR A 185 -6.63 2.01 20.74
N SER A 186 -5.69 2.46 19.91
CA SER A 186 -6.01 3.07 18.61
C SER A 186 -5.24 2.47 17.44
N ILE A 187 -4.23 1.61 17.68
CA ILE A 187 -3.38 1.09 16.62
C ILE A 187 -3.40 -0.44 16.64
N GLN A 188 -3.69 -1.04 15.50
CA GLN A 188 -3.61 -2.49 15.28
C GLN A 188 -2.27 -2.81 14.57
N PRO A 189 -1.35 -3.53 15.24
CA PRO A 189 -0.10 -3.93 14.62
C PRO A 189 -0.35 -5.01 13.57
N ARG A 190 0.13 -4.79 12.34
CA ARG A 190 0.12 -5.77 11.26
C ARG A 190 1.56 -6.21 10.99
N LEU A 191 1.89 -7.43 11.38
CA LEU A 191 3.18 -8.03 11.09
C LEU A 191 3.30 -8.33 9.59
N VAL A 192 4.34 -7.78 8.97
CA VAL A 192 4.69 -8.07 7.57
C VAL A 192 6.10 -8.64 7.56
N ALA A 193 6.23 -9.86 7.09
CA ALA A 193 7.54 -10.56 7.02
C ALA A 193 8.47 -9.98 5.93
N ALA A 194 7.89 -9.29 4.97
CA ALA A 194 8.56 -8.42 4.00
C ALA A 194 7.57 -7.30 3.70
N THR A 195 7.97 -6.03 3.84
CA THR A 195 7.37 -4.98 3.04
C THR A 195 7.71 -5.38 1.60
N GLU A 196 6.72 -5.35 0.70
CA GLU A 196 7.01 -5.44 -0.72
C GLU A 196 7.87 -4.22 -1.07
N SER A 197 9.19 -4.34 -0.87
CA SER A 197 10.11 -3.28 -1.27
C SER A 197 10.05 -3.22 -2.78
N MET A 198 9.39 -2.20 -3.31
CA MET A 198 9.37 -1.95 -4.74
C MET A 198 10.76 -1.53 -5.17
N ALA A 199 11.59 -2.52 -5.51
CA ALA A 199 12.88 -2.30 -6.13
C ALA A 199 12.72 -1.81 -7.58
N SER A 200 13.72 -1.15 -8.12
CA SER A 200 13.75 -0.91 -9.56
C SER A 200 13.75 -2.24 -10.29
N ALA A 201 12.86 -2.41 -11.25
CA ALA A 201 12.79 -3.60 -12.07
C ALA A 201 14.09 -3.77 -12.90
N ASP A 202 14.53 -5.01 -13.09
CA ASP A 202 15.62 -5.34 -14.00
C ASP A 202 15.21 -5.23 -15.48
N SER A 203 16.12 -5.52 -16.42
CA SER A 203 15.86 -5.42 -17.85
C SER A 203 14.79 -6.41 -18.32
N GLU A 204 14.81 -7.66 -17.83
CA GLU A 204 13.88 -8.70 -18.24
C GLU A 204 12.45 -8.39 -17.75
N GLN A 205 12.31 -7.91 -16.51
CA GLN A 205 11.06 -7.44 -15.95
C GLN A 205 10.49 -6.21 -16.70
N ARG A 206 11.38 -5.27 -17.11
CA ARG A 206 11.00 -4.10 -17.92
C ARG A 206 10.50 -4.50 -19.29
N ASP A 207 11.17 -5.44 -19.94
CA ASP A 207 10.77 -5.95 -21.26
C ASP A 207 9.43 -6.68 -21.16
N ALA A 208 9.23 -7.48 -20.11
CA ALA A 208 7.98 -8.18 -19.87
C ALA A 208 6.80 -7.22 -19.73
N ILE A 209 6.89 -6.23 -18.84
CA ILE A 209 5.80 -5.27 -18.63
C ILE A 209 5.58 -4.38 -19.86
N THR A 210 6.63 -4.08 -20.62
CA THR A 210 6.53 -3.34 -21.88
C THR A 210 5.71 -4.11 -22.91
N GLN A 211 5.92 -5.41 -23.02
CA GLN A 211 5.12 -6.29 -23.88
C GLN A 211 3.65 -6.32 -23.44
N VAL A 212 3.41 -6.43 -22.13
CA VAL A 212 2.05 -6.42 -21.54
C VAL A 212 1.33 -5.09 -21.84
N VAL A 213 2.00 -3.94 -21.63
CA VAL A 213 1.41 -2.62 -21.91
C VAL A 213 1.08 -2.49 -23.41
N ARG A 214 1.99 -2.94 -24.28
CA ARG A 214 1.76 -2.92 -25.73
C ARG A 214 0.63 -3.86 -26.16
N GLN A 215 0.53 -5.04 -25.56
CA GLN A 215 -0.58 -5.96 -25.80
C GLN A 215 -1.91 -5.33 -25.40
N ALA A 216 -2.00 -4.75 -24.21
CA ALA A 216 -3.24 -4.22 -23.67
C ALA A 216 -3.67 -2.89 -24.30
N PHE A 217 -2.71 -2.01 -24.67
CA PHE A 217 -2.98 -0.62 -25.01
C PHE A 217 -2.26 -0.12 -26.25
N GLY A 218 -1.56 -1.00 -27.00
CA GLY A 218 -0.74 -0.59 -28.13
C GLY A 218 0.40 0.35 -27.70
N ASP A 219 0.79 1.26 -28.60
CA ASP A 219 1.86 2.25 -28.33
C ASP A 219 1.30 3.58 -27.76
N ARG A 220 0.09 3.56 -27.17
CA ARG A 220 -0.57 4.78 -26.71
C ARG A 220 0.07 5.40 -25.48
N TYR A 221 0.59 4.60 -24.56
CA TYR A 221 1.12 5.07 -23.28
C TYR A 221 2.64 5.00 -23.23
N THR A 222 3.26 6.09 -22.78
CA THR A 222 4.66 6.10 -22.42
C THR A 222 4.82 5.44 -21.06
N ILE A 223 5.66 4.42 -20.96
CA ILE A 223 5.98 3.75 -19.70
C ILE A 223 6.92 4.65 -18.91
N GLY A 224 6.50 4.99 -17.70
CA GLY A 224 7.29 5.75 -16.73
C GLY A 224 8.21 4.85 -15.90
N GLU A 225 8.11 5.00 -14.58
CA GLU A 225 8.87 4.19 -13.64
C GLU A 225 8.38 2.75 -13.64
N VAL A 226 9.32 1.77 -13.66
CA VAL A 226 9.00 0.34 -13.54
C VAL A 226 9.62 -0.20 -12.26
N LYS A 227 8.77 -0.80 -11.42
CA LYS A 227 9.13 -1.35 -10.11
C LYS A 227 8.81 -2.83 -10.05
N PHE A 228 9.55 -3.54 -9.21
CA PHE A 228 9.31 -4.93 -8.87
C PHE A 228 9.04 -5.08 -7.37
N ALA A 229 7.88 -5.63 -7.02
CA ALA A 229 7.52 -6.01 -5.66
C ALA A 229 7.73 -7.52 -5.49
N SER A 230 8.72 -7.93 -4.69
CA SER A 230 9.02 -9.33 -4.45
C SER A 230 8.05 -9.94 -3.43
N SER A 231 7.50 -11.10 -3.74
CA SER A 231 6.70 -11.92 -2.81
C SER A 231 7.61 -12.93 -2.10
N GLY A 232 8.41 -12.49 -1.13
CA GLY A 232 9.36 -13.33 -0.38
C GLY A 232 10.68 -13.58 -1.11
N ASP A 233 11.39 -14.65 -0.71
CA ASP A 233 12.76 -14.95 -1.19
C ASP A 233 12.80 -15.76 -2.50
N SER A 234 11.67 -16.01 -3.15
CA SER A 234 11.56 -16.94 -4.30
C SER A 234 11.83 -16.31 -5.67
N GLY A 235 12.18 -15.02 -5.75
CA GLY A 235 12.27 -14.29 -7.03
C GLY A 235 10.90 -14.09 -7.71
N ARG A 236 9.81 -14.50 -7.07
CA ARG A 236 8.43 -14.27 -7.52
C ARG A 236 7.92 -12.95 -6.99
N GLY A 237 6.98 -12.34 -7.70
CA GLY A 237 6.42 -11.07 -7.29
C GLY A 237 5.52 -10.43 -8.34
N THR A 238 5.45 -9.11 -8.29
CA THR A 238 4.66 -8.31 -9.22
C THR A 238 5.54 -7.23 -9.82
N VAL A 239 5.57 -7.15 -11.15
CA VAL A 239 6.17 -6.02 -11.88
C VAL A 239 5.09 -5.00 -12.14
N MET A 240 5.36 -3.73 -11.78
CA MET A 240 4.44 -2.61 -11.97
C MET A 240 5.08 -1.53 -12.83
N ALA A 241 4.35 -1.04 -13.84
CA ALA A 241 4.69 0.13 -14.63
C ALA A 241 3.72 1.27 -14.34
N ILE A 242 4.25 2.47 -14.11
CA ILE A 242 3.46 3.69 -13.98
C ILE A 242 3.21 4.25 -15.38
N LEU A 243 1.95 4.56 -15.67
CA LEU A 243 1.49 5.15 -16.91
C LEU A 243 0.90 6.55 -16.66
N PRO A 244 0.79 7.41 -17.69
CA PRO A 244 -0.02 8.61 -17.59
C PRO A 244 -1.48 8.26 -17.27
N GLY A 245 -1.93 8.63 -16.07
CA GLY A 245 -3.29 8.36 -15.58
C GLY A 245 -3.51 6.98 -14.94
N GLY A 246 -2.46 6.23 -14.64
CA GLY A 246 -2.65 4.95 -13.96
C GLY A 246 -1.42 4.06 -13.85
N TYR A 247 -1.67 2.75 -13.78
CA TYR A 247 -0.61 1.75 -13.71
C TYR A 247 -1.03 0.44 -14.37
N VAL A 248 -0.03 -0.38 -14.70
CA VAL A 248 -0.19 -1.79 -15.11
C VAL A 248 0.68 -2.66 -14.22
N GLN A 249 0.15 -3.81 -13.86
CA GLN A 249 0.87 -4.82 -13.09
C GLN A 249 0.80 -6.17 -13.82
N VAL A 250 1.87 -6.96 -13.67
CA VAL A 250 1.92 -8.35 -14.15
C VAL A 250 2.60 -9.21 -13.10
N ASN A 251 2.09 -10.43 -12.86
CA ASN A 251 2.76 -11.38 -11.98
C ASN A 251 4.07 -11.88 -12.63
N TRP A 252 5.07 -12.13 -11.79
CA TRP A 252 6.41 -12.53 -12.23
C TRP A 252 6.85 -13.82 -11.53
N PRO A 253 7.46 -14.77 -12.23
CA PRO A 253 7.83 -14.76 -13.65
C PRO A 253 6.74 -15.27 -14.61
N ASP A 254 5.62 -15.77 -14.10
CA ASP A 254 4.62 -16.55 -14.86
C ASP A 254 3.87 -15.69 -15.90
N ARG A 255 3.70 -14.38 -15.66
CA ARG A 255 3.07 -13.38 -16.57
C ARG A 255 1.61 -13.68 -16.94
N GLU A 256 0.95 -14.57 -16.22
CA GLU A 256 -0.43 -14.99 -16.50
C GLU A 256 -1.47 -13.96 -16.04
N ASP A 257 -1.18 -13.26 -14.92
CA ASP A 257 -2.08 -12.30 -14.32
C ASP A 257 -1.66 -10.88 -14.70
N ILE A 258 -2.55 -10.16 -15.39
CA ILE A 258 -2.36 -8.75 -15.72
C ILE A 258 -3.46 -7.94 -15.05
N THR A 259 -3.11 -6.86 -14.39
CA THR A 259 -4.05 -5.89 -13.85
C THR A 259 -3.66 -4.48 -14.29
N ALA A 260 -4.63 -3.68 -14.72
CA ALA A 260 -4.41 -2.28 -15.04
C ALA A 260 -5.53 -1.41 -14.46
N SER A 261 -5.17 -0.22 -14.01
CA SER A 261 -6.09 0.84 -13.61
C SER A 261 -5.64 2.14 -14.27
N LEU A 262 -6.55 2.80 -14.98
CA LEU A 262 -6.30 3.98 -15.81
C LEU A 262 -7.22 5.18 -15.43
N ASP A 263 -7.73 5.19 -14.22
CA ASP A 263 -8.69 6.17 -13.69
C ASP A 263 -8.08 7.20 -12.74
N MET A 264 -6.73 7.27 -12.68
CA MET A 264 -5.99 8.12 -11.76
C MET A 264 -5.58 9.49 -12.38
N SER A 265 -6.48 10.15 -13.08
CA SER A 265 -6.20 11.46 -13.65
C SER A 265 -6.44 12.58 -12.63
N ASP A 266 -5.39 13.37 -12.31
CA ASP A 266 -5.45 14.49 -11.37
C ASP A 266 -6.29 15.68 -11.89
N ASP A 267 -6.58 15.74 -13.20
CA ASP A 267 -7.29 16.85 -13.84
C ASP A 267 -8.78 16.59 -14.08
N GLY A 268 -9.31 15.48 -13.55
CA GLY A 268 -10.73 15.09 -13.65
C GLY A 268 -11.17 14.68 -15.05
N LYS A 269 -10.25 14.56 -16.00
CA LYS A 269 -10.57 14.08 -17.35
C LYS A 269 -10.48 12.55 -17.40
N PRO A 270 -11.32 11.88 -18.24
CA PRO A 270 -11.23 10.44 -18.41
C PRO A 270 -9.85 10.04 -18.94
N SER A 271 -9.07 9.30 -18.13
CA SER A 271 -7.72 8.85 -18.47
C SER A 271 -7.69 7.46 -19.13
N GLY A 272 -8.84 6.75 -19.15
CA GLY A 272 -8.97 5.41 -19.70
C GLY A 272 -8.57 5.28 -21.18
N PHE A 273 -8.28 4.04 -21.59
CA PHE A 273 -7.91 3.71 -22.96
C PHE A 273 -9.13 3.80 -23.90
N PRO A 274 -9.13 4.65 -24.94
CA PRO A 274 -10.25 4.79 -25.85
C PRO A 274 -10.39 3.57 -26.76
N VAL A 275 -11.59 3.03 -26.85
CA VAL A 275 -11.90 1.92 -27.77
C VAL A 275 -12.38 2.50 -29.10
N PRO A 276 -11.80 2.07 -30.24
CA PRO A 276 -12.24 2.54 -31.56
C PRO A 276 -13.73 2.31 -31.80
N GLY A 277 -14.45 3.33 -32.25
CA GLY A 277 -15.90 3.27 -32.53
C GLY A 277 -16.79 3.38 -31.28
N ALA A 278 -16.25 3.55 -30.10
CA ALA A 278 -17.04 3.76 -28.89
C ALA A 278 -17.69 5.16 -28.90
N PRO A 279 -18.98 5.29 -28.52
CA PRO A 279 -19.63 6.59 -28.36
C PRO A 279 -19.03 7.38 -27.20
N ALA A 280 -19.07 8.71 -27.28
CA ALA A 280 -18.50 9.59 -26.24
C ALA A 280 -19.25 9.52 -24.89
N LYS A 281 -20.41 8.88 -24.82
CA LYS A 281 -21.20 8.67 -23.62
C LYS A 281 -21.91 7.33 -23.66
N ILE A 282 -21.73 6.54 -22.63
CA ILE A 282 -22.37 5.24 -22.42
C ILE A 282 -23.45 5.38 -21.36
N THR A 283 -24.59 4.77 -21.58
CA THR A 283 -25.77 4.86 -20.71
C THR A 283 -26.34 3.49 -20.33
N SER A 284 -25.92 2.41 -21.00
CA SER A 284 -26.44 1.06 -20.73
C SER A 284 -25.36 -0.01 -20.64
N ALA A 285 -25.70 -1.11 -19.97
CA ALA A 285 -24.86 -2.30 -19.84
C ALA A 285 -24.59 -2.95 -21.22
N GLU A 286 -25.55 -2.92 -22.15
CA GLU A 286 -25.42 -3.48 -23.50
C GLU A 286 -24.36 -2.74 -24.29
N GLN A 287 -24.39 -1.38 -24.29
CA GLN A 287 -23.37 -0.57 -24.94
C GLN A 287 -21.97 -0.86 -24.36
N ALA A 288 -21.85 -0.96 -23.02
CA ALA A 288 -20.59 -1.30 -22.38
C ALA A 288 -20.10 -2.69 -22.79
N LYS A 289 -21.00 -3.68 -22.89
CA LYS A 289 -20.69 -5.04 -23.36
C LYS A 289 -20.16 -5.05 -24.79
N GLU A 290 -20.80 -4.32 -25.70
CA GLU A 290 -20.37 -4.24 -27.11
C GLU A 290 -18.94 -3.64 -27.21
N ILE A 291 -18.68 -2.54 -26.50
CA ILE A 291 -17.39 -1.87 -26.50
C ILE A 291 -16.30 -2.77 -25.88
N ALA A 292 -16.60 -3.39 -24.74
CA ALA A 292 -15.69 -4.30 -24.10
C ALA A 292 -15.39 -5.52 -24.99
N LEU A 293 -16.36 -6.01 -25.76
CA LEU A 293 -16.17 -7.09 -26.72
C LEU A 293 -15.25 -6.70 -27.89
N ILE A 294 -15.39 -5.47 -28.40
CA ILE A 294 -14.48 -4.94 -29.44
C ILE A 294 -13.05 -4.92 -28.90
N TYR A 295 -12.86 -4.38 -27.71
CA TYR A 295 -11.55 -4.34 -27.04
C TYR A 295 -11.00 -5.73 -26.78
N ALA A 296 -11.80 -6.64 -26.18
CA ALA A 296 -11.38 -7.98 -25.84
C ALA A 296 -10.95 -8.79 -27.07
N LYS A 297 -11.69 -8.70 -28.19
CA LYS A 297 -11.33 -9.37 -29.45
C LYS A 297 -10.02 -8.84 -30.04
N ALA A 298 -9.72 -7.56 -29.87
CA ALA A 298 -8.51 -6.94 -30.41
C ALA A 298 -7.27 -7.26 -29.58
N HIS A 299 -7.39 -7.29 -28.26
CA HIS A 299 -6.25 -7.35 -27.34
C HIS A 299 -6.12 -8.67 -26.57
N PHE A 300 -7.24 -9.38 -26.32
CA PHE A 300 -7.31 -10.62 -25.54
C PHE A 300 -8.23 -11.65 -26.22
N PRO A 301 -7.98 -12.00 -27.50
CA PRO A 301 -8.89 -12.87 -28.28
C PRO A 301 -9.09 -14.24 -27.65
N TRP A 302 -8.13 -14.73 -26.88
CA TRP A 302 -8.19 -16.02 -26.18
C TRP A 302 -9.29 -16.05 -25.09
N GLY A 303 -9.67 -14.90 -24.52
CA GLY A 303 -10.63 -14.82 -23.41
C GLY A 303 -12.10 -14.91 -23.86
N VAL A 304 -12.39 -14.70 -25.14
CA VAL A 304 -13.77 -14.56 -25.65
C VAL A 304 -14.44 -15.89 -26.04
N PRO A 305 -13.80 -16.81 -26.80
CA PRO A 305 -14.45 -18.03 -27.24
C PRO A 305 -14.83 -18.96 -26.08
N GLY A 306 -16.04 -19.48 -26.10
CA GLY A 306 -16.54 -20.46 -25.11
C GLY A 306 -16.72 -19.88 -23.69
N SER A 307 -16.76 -18.56 -23.56
CA SER A 307 -16.93 -17.88 -22.27
C SER A 307 -18.34 -17.36 -22.11
N ASP A 308 -18.90 -17.50 -20.92
CA ASP A 308 -20.09 -16.79 -20.47
C ASP A 308 -19.74 -15.35 -20.14
N VAL A 309 -20.61 -14.41 -20.54
CA VAL A 309 -20.38 -12.99 -20.34
C VAL A 309 -21.36 -12.43 -19.31
N GLN A 310 -20.81 -11.85 -18.25
CA GLN A 310 -21.57 -11.16 -17.22
C GLN A 310 -21.26 -9.66 -17.28
N VAL A 311 -22.27 -8.82 -17.02
CA VAL A 311 -22.11 -7.36 -16.95
C VAL A 311 -22.68 -6.88 -15.64
N SER A 312 -21.89 -6.12 -14.88
CA SER A 312 -22.29 -5.53 -13.63
C SER A 312 -22.01 -4.02 -13.60
N ALA A 313 -22.92 -3.26 -13.02
CA ALA A 313 -22.70 -1.83 -12.78
C ALA A 313 -21.63 -1.62 -11.70
N VAL A 314 -20.75 -0.64 -11.90
CA VAL A 314 -19.70 -0.27 -10.93
C VAL A 314 -20.04 1.08 -10.31
N GLY A 315 -20.07 1.12 -8.99
CA GLY A 315 -20.48 2.29 -8.23
C GLY A 315 -21.98 2.51 -8.22
N GLU A 316 -22.43 3.48 -7.44
CA GLU A 316 -23.85 3.84 -7.37
C GLU A 316 -24.36 4.31 -8.72
N ASN A 317 -25.48 3.75 -9.19
CA ASN A 317 -26.08 4.05 -10.50
C ASN A 317 -25.11 3.93 -11.68
N ALA A 318 -24.19 2.98 -11.65
CA ALA A 318 -23.12 2.83 -12.61
C ALA A 318 -22.25 4.11 -12.76
N GLY A 319 -22.01 4.82 -11.67
CA GLY A 319 -21.23 6.06 -11.66
C GLY A 319 -19.82 5.90 -12.23
N LEU A 320 -19.21 4.72 -12.02
CA LEU A 320 -17.91 4.34 -12.54
C LEU A 320 -17.98 3.46 -13.81
N GLY A 321 -19.17 3.33 -14.43
CA GLY A 321 -19.37 2.53 -15.62
C GLY A 321 -19.77 1.08 -15.33
N TRP A 322 -19.33 0.16 -16.18
CA TRP A 322 -19.73 -1.26 -16.13
C TRP A 322 -18.51 -2.16 -16.26
N LEU A 323 -18.50 -3.20 -15.43
CA LEU A 323 -17.55 -4.31 -15.52
C LEU A 323 -18.12 -5.41 -16.39
N VAL A 324 -17.41 -5.78 -17.43
CA VAL A 324 -17.75 -6.88 -18.34
C VAL A 324 -16.77 -8.02 -18.08
N SER A 325 -17.29 -9.16 -17.68
CA SER A 325 -16.51 -10.33 -17.21
C SER A 325 -16.77 -11.51 -18.11
N TRP A 326 -15.70 -12.13 -18.62
CA TRP A 326 -15.73 -13.42 -19.33
C TRP A 326 -15.26 -14.54 -18.43
N ARG A 327 -16.04 -15.61 -18.34
CA ARG A 327 -15.77 -16.80 -17.49
C ARG A 327 -16.02 -18.06 -18.28
N ARG A 328 -15.19 -19.08 -18.10
CA ARG A 328 -15.41 -20.40 -18.66
C ARG A 328 -15.86 -21.37 -17.59
N TYR A 329 -16.80 -22.23 -17.96
CA TYR A 329 -17.30 -23.27 -17.08
C TYR A 329 -17.19 -24.63 -17.79
N ARG A 330 -16.75 -25.65 -17.05
CA ARG A 330 -16.84 -27.07 -17.46
C ARG A 330 -17.56 -27.83 -16.36
N GLU A 331 -18.63 -28.52 -16.68
CA GLU A 331 -19.45 -29.25 -15.71
C GLU A 331 -19.83 -28.39 -14.46
N ASN A 332 -20.21 -27.14 -14.68
CA ASN A 332 -20.50 -26.15 -13.65
C ASN A 332 -19.30 -25.75 -12.76
N VAL A 333 -18.08 -26.16 -13.08
CA VAL A 333 -16.87 -25.71 -12.42
C VAL A 333 -16.33 -24.48 -13.14
N LEU A 334 -16.16 -23.39 -12.42
CA LEU A 334 -15.53 -22.19 -12.94
C LEU A 334 -14.03 -22.42 -13.17
N MET A 335 -13.61 -22.37 -14.44
CA MET A 335 -12.23 -22.57 -14.87
C MET A 335 -11.30 -21.42 -14.46
N PRO A 336 -9.97 -21.60 -14.49
CA PRO A 336 -9.01 -20.59 -14.02
C PRO A 336 -9.00 -19.31 -14.85
N MET A 337 -9.36 -19.35 -16.14
CA MET A 337 -9.34 -18.20 -17.03
C MET A 337 -10.19 -17.05 -16.50
N ARG A 338 -9.65 -15.84 -16.60
CA ARG A 338 -10.32 -14.58 -16.24
C ARG A 338 -10.06 -13.53 -17.31
N LEU A 339 -11.11 -12.80 -17.69
CA LEU A 339 -11.01 -11.57 -18.44
C LEU A 339 -12.07 -10.62 -17.94
N ASP A 340 -11.66 -9.52 -17.33
CA ASP A 340 -12.52 -8.47 -16.79
C ASP A 340 -12.12 -7.14 -17.40
N VAL A 341 -13.05 -6.47 -18.03
CA VAL A 341 -12.84 -5.15 -18.67
C VAL A 341 -13.88 -4.20 -18.12
N GLN A 342 -13.44 -3.15 -17.43
CA GLN A 342 -14.32 -2.07 -17.01
C GLN A 342 -14.36 -0.97 -18.08
N ILE A 343 -15.57 -0.64 -18.50
CA ILE A 343 -15.84 0.45 -19.44
C ILE A 343 -16.43 1.61 -18.65
N ASP A 344 -15.76 2.76 -18.66
CA ASP A 344 -16.25 3.97 -18.03
C ASP A 344 -17.41 4.61 -18.82
N ARG A 345 -18.02 5.65 -18.27
CA ARG A 345 -19.13 6.36 -18.92
C ARG A 345 -18.73 7.13 -20.19
N ALA A 346 -17.43 7.31 -20.42
CA ALA A 346 -16.89 7.93 -21.63
C ALA A 346 -16.50 6.91 -22.72
N GLY A 347 -16.86 5.63 -22.54
CA GLY A 347 -16.59 4.57 -23.52
C GLY A 347 -15.13 4.11 -23.58
N ARG A 348 -14.40 4.23 -22.47
CA ARG A 348 -12.99 3.90 -22.39
C ARG A 348 -12.78 2.74 -21.43
N VAL A 349 -11.71 1.96 -21.66
CA VAL A 349 -11.26 0.96 -20.69
C VAL A 349 -10.60 1.70 -19.54
N SER A 350 -11.20 1.65 -18.35
CA SER A 350 -10.68 2.25 -17.12
C SER A 350 -9.95 1.25 -16.24
N GLN A 351 -10.41 -0.03 -16.23
CA GLN A 351 -9.75 -1.11 -15.52
C GLN A 351 -9.73 -2.38 -16.35
N LEU A 352 -8.68 -3.18 -16.14
CA LEU A 352 -8.48 -4.47 -16.79
C LEU A 352 -7.94 -5.45 -15.76
N SER A 353 -8.49 -6.67 -15.74
CA SER A 353 -7.90 -7.80 -15.00
C SER A 353 -7.99 -9.04 -15.87
N THR A 354 -6.86 -9.70 -16.11
CA THR A 354 -6.83 -10.90 -16.95
C THR A 354 -6.01 -11.99 -16.31
N ARG A 355 -6.41 -13.23 -16.60
CA ARG A 355 -5.59 -14.44 -16.41
C ARG A 355 -5.72 -15.32 -17.64
N GLU A 356 -4.65 -15.43 -18.39
CA GLU A 356 -4.57 -16.37 -19.49
C GLU A 356 -4.27 -17.77 -18.98
N ALA A 357 -5.27 -18.63 -18.97
CA ALA A 357 -5.14 -20.01 -18.50
C ALA A 357 -6.00 -20.96 -19.36
N SER A 358 -5.47 -22.14 -19.60
CA SER A 358 -6.22 -23.23 -20.23
C SER A 358 -7.25 -23.82 -19.27
N ASP A 359 -8.31 -24.41 -19.82
CA ASP A 359 -9.23 -25.22 -19.04
C ASP A 359 -8.51 -26.45 -18.50
N VAL A 360 -8.85 -26.82 -17.28
CA VAL A 360 -8.16 -27.89 -16.53
C VAL A 360 -9.12 -29.04 -16.21
N ASP A 361 -8.57 -30.21 -16.06
CA ASP A 361 -9.32 -31.34 -15.57
C ASP A 361 -9.28 -31.37 -14.04
N VAL A 362 -10.44 -31.61 -13.43
CA VAL A 362 -10.59 -31.71 -11.98
C VAL A 362 -11.18 -33.07 -11.60
N PRO A 363 -10.90 -33.61 -10.41
CA PRO A 363 -11.52 -34.83 -9.93
C PRO A 363 -13.04 -34.72 -9.89
N ALA A 364 -13.74 -35.87 -10.03
CA ALA A 364 -15.18 -35.97 -10.03
C ALA A 364 -15.82 -35.28 -8.81
N ILE A 365 -16.89 -34.52 -9.04
CA ILE A 365 -17.63 -33.81 -8.01
C ILE A 365 -18.55 -34.79 -7.28
N LEU A 366 -18.25 -35.10 -6.02
CA LEU A 366 -19.02 -36.01 -5.18
C LEU A 366 -19.88 -35.27 -4.14
N LEU A 367 -19.53 -34.05 -3.80
CA LEU A 367 -20.29 -33.19 -2.88
C LEU A 367 -21.08 -32.15 -3.65
N ASP A 368 -22.39 -32.12 -3.44
CA ASP A 368 -23.25 -31.03 -3.84
C ASP A 368 -23.07 -29.80 -2.92
N LYS A 369 -23.60 -28.67 -3.36
CA LYS A 369 -23.50 -27.38 -2.64
C LYS A 369 -24.02 -27.45 -1.19
N ASP A 370 -25.11 -28.22 -0.94
CA ASP A 370 -25.74 -28.27 0.38
C ASP A 370 -24.92 -29.13 1.35
N LYS A 371 -24.32 -30.19 0.87
CA LYS A 371 -23.37 -31.00 1.66
C LYS A 371 -22.10 -30.22 1.96
N ALA A 372 -21.59 -29.45 0.99
CA ALA A 372 -20.42 -28.60 1.19
C ALA A 372 -20.70 -27.49 2.22
N ALA A 373 -21.87 -26.84 2.17
CA ALA A 373 -22.27 -25.83 3.14
C ALA A 373 -22.37 -26.42 4.57
N ARG A 374 -22.95 -27.62 4.72
CA ARG A 374 -22.98 -28.33 6.02
C ARG A 374 -21.56 -28.62 6.54
N ARG A 375 -20.65 -29.05 5.68
CA ARG A 375 -19.24 -29.27 6.07
C ARG A 375 -18.57 -27.99 6.55
N ALA A 376 -18.78 -26.86 5.86
CA ALA A 376 -18.24 -25.57 6.24
C ALA A 376 -18.80 -25.11 7.62
N MET A 377 -20.10 -25.30 7.88
CA MET A 377 -20.71 -24.98 9.18
C MET A 377 -20.08 -25.78 10.33
N ILE A 378 -19.80 -27.05 10.13
CA ILE A 378 -19.14 -27.90 11.15
C ILE A 378 -17.72 -27.41 11.39
N ALA A 379 -17.02 -26.92 10.34
CA ALA A 379 -15.65 -26.47 10.43
C ALA A 379 -15.49 -25.07 11.06
N VAL A 380 -16.58 -24.28 11.12
CA VAL A 380 -16.60 -22.93 11.72
C VAL A 380 -17.72 -22.88 12.76
N PRO A 381 -17.50 -23.40 13.96
CA PRO A 381 -18.54 -23.48 15.00
C PRO A 381 -18.96 -22.09 15.51
N GLY A 382 -20.23 -21.98 15.93
CA GLY A 382 -20.78 -20.75 16.50
C GLY A 382 -21.28 -19.72 15.48
N CYS A 383 -21.39 -20.11 14.20
CA CYS A 383 -21.93 -19.29 13.14
C CYS A 383 -23.40 -19.60 12.83
N GLU A 384 -24.09 -18.69 12.16
CA GLU A 384 -25.55 -18.74 11.98
C GLU A 384 -25.96 -19.33 10.63
N LYS A 385 -25.17 -19.11 9.58
CA LYS A 385 -25.53 -19.46 8.20
C LYS A 385 -24.32 -19.82 7.37
N ALA A 386 -24.49 -20.77 6.43
CA ALA A 386 -23.51 -21.04 5.37
C ALA A 386 -24.19 -21.00 4.01
N GLU A 387 -23.65 -20.24 3.09
CA GLU A 387 -24.13 -20.08 1.73
C GLU A 387 -23.06 -20.58 0.76
N ALA A 388 -23.42 -21.55 -0.07
CA ALA A 388 -22.54 -22.02 -1.13
C ALA A 388 -22.55 -21.03 -2.29
N GLY A 389 -21.39 -20.49 -2.62
CA GLY A 389 -21.13 -19.71 -3.82
C GLY A 389 -20.78 -20.61 -5.01
N GLU A 390 -19.80 -20.18 -5.79
CA GLU A 390 -19.37 -20.90 -7.00
C GLU A 390 -18.47 -22.11 -6.69
N LEU A 391 -18.51 -23.07 -7.57
CA LEU A 391 -17.58 -24.22 -7.61
C LEU A 391 -16.40 -23.82 -8.51
N LEU A 392 -15.20 -23.79 -7.97
CA LEU A 392 -14.01 -23.26 -8.60
C LEU A 392 -12.98 -24.36 -8.87
N ALA A 393 -12.30 -24.31 -10.02
CA ALA A 393 -11.06 -25.04 -10.21
C ALA A 393 -9.92 -24.27 -9.52
N VAL A 394 -9.33 -24.87 -8.48
CA VAL A 394 -8.26 -24.26 -7.65
C VAL A 394 -7.02 -25.13 -7.69
N ARG A 395 -5.86 -24.55 -7.94
CA ARG A 395 -4.58 -25.26 -7.92
C ARG A 395 -4.08 -25.42 -6.48
N ARG A 396 -3.72 -26.64 -6.11
CA ARG A 396 -3.11 -26.97 -4.83
C ARG A 396 -1.81 -27.76 -5.07
N GLY A 397 -0.69 -27.06 -4.90
CA GLY A 397 0.60 -27.62 -5.32
C GLY A 397 0.66 -27.82 -6.83
N VAL A 398 0.73 -29.08 -7.28
CA VAL A 398 0.74 -29.46 -8.70
C VAL A 398 -0.64 -29.86 -9.24
N ASP A 399 -1.59 -30.16 -8.37
CA ASP A 399 -2.89 -30.73 -8.72
C ASP A 399 -4.00 -29.67 -8.76
N TRP A 400 -5.02 -29.91 -9.59
CA TRP A 400 -6.23 -29.10 -9.65
C TRP A 400 -7.38 -29.78 -8.92
N HIS A 401 -8.09 -29.02 -8.09
CA HIS A 401 -9.23 -29.47 -7.31
C HIS A 401 -10.48 -28.66 -7.67
N ALA A 402 -11.65 -29.34 -7.71
CA ALA A 402 -12.93 -28.64 -7.68
C ALA A 402 -13.25 -28.25 -6.22
N VAL A 403 -13.43 -26.97 -5.95
CA VAL A 403 -13.57 -26.44 -4.59
C VAL A 403 -14.80 -25.55 -4.48
N TRP A 404 -15.70 -25.89 -3.56
CA TRP A 404 -16.81 -25.02 -3.19
C TRP A 404 -16.32 -23.86 -2.34
N ARG A 405 -16.62 -22.64 -2.75
CA ARG A 405 -16.42 -21.42 -1.97
C ARG A 405 -17.67 -21.19 -1.14
N ILE A 406 -17.58 -21.35 0.17
CA ILE A 406 -18.70 -21.25 1.10
C ILE A 406 -18.53 -20.02 1.97
N LEU A 407 -19.49 -19.09 1.96
CA LEU A 407 -19.55 -17.97 2.88
C LEU A 407 -20.28 -18.43 4.15
N VAL A 408 -19.56 -18.44 5.26
CA VAL A 408 -20.08 -18.75 6.59
C VAL A 408 -20.23 -17.43 7.37
N THR A 409 -21.46 -17.07 7.73
CA THR A 409 -21.77 -15.82 8.43
C THR A 409 -21.91 -16.08 9.92
N CYS A 410 -21.15 -15.33 10.71
CA CYS A 410 -21.16 -15.35 12.17
C CYS A 410 -21.63 -13.97 12.70
N LYS A 411 -21.85 -13.84 14.01
CA LYS A 411 -22.35 -12.57 14.60
C LYS A 411 -21.46 -11.36 14.32
N ASN A 412 -20.12 -11.53 14.41
CA ASN A 412 -19.16 -10.42 14.32
C ASN A 412 -18.17 -10.57 13.17
N SER A 413 -18.24 -11.66 12.41
CA SER A 413 -17.33 -11.93 11.30
C SER A 413 -18.00 -12.77 10.23
N SER A 414 -17.41 -12.83 9.06
CA SER A 414 -17.74 -13.82 8.04
C SER A 414 -16.46 -14.58 7.66
N THR A 415 -16.61 -15.87 7.37
CA THR A 415 -15.50 -16.73 6.98
C THR A 415 -15.79 -17.34 5.62
N ILE A 416 -14.90 -17.15 4.66
CA ILE A 416 -14.92 -17.88 3.41
C ILE A 416 -14.20 -19.21 3.64
N THR A 417 -14.92 -20.32 3.48
CA THR A 417 -14.39 -21.66 3.67
C THR A 417 -14.33 -22.37 2.32
N HIS A 418 -13.17 -22.93 1.99
CA HIS A 418 -12.94 -23.70 0.78
C HIS A 418 -13.11 -25.19 1.07
N VAL A 419 -14.13 -25.81 0.46
CA VAL A 419 -14.47 -27.24 0.65
C VAL A 419 -14.18 -28.00 -0.63
N ASN A 420 -13.28 -28.97 -0.59
CA ASN A 420 -12.99 -29.84 -1.73
C ASN A 420 -14.24 -30.63 -2.13
N ALA A 421 -14.66 -30.52 -3.37
CA ALA A 421 -15.89 -31.09 -3.87
C ALA A 421 -15.80 -32.63 -4.09
N HIS A 422 -14.60 -33.21 -4.14
CA HIS A 422 -14.37 -34.63 -4.24
C HIS A 422 -14.27 -35.28 -2.86
N THR A 423 -13.42 -34.76 -1.98
CA THR A 423 -13.12 -35.35 -0.67
C THR A 423 -13.97 -34.85 0.47
N GLY A 424 -14.49 -33.64 0.37
CA GLY A 424 -15.14 -32.91 1.46
C GLY A 424 -14.17 -32.32 2.48
N ALA A 425 -12.87 -32.33 2.21
CA ALA A 425 -11.85 -31.73 3.07
C ALA A 425 -11.93 -30.19 3.02
N ILE A 426 -11.61 -29.55 4.15
CA ILE A 426 -11.44 -28.09 4.21
C ILE A 426 -10.02 -27.76 3.75
N GLU A 427 -9.89 -27.03 2.65
CA GLU A 427 -8.62 -26.66 2.03
C GLU A 427 -8.17 -25.24 2.32
N GLY A 428 -9.03 -24.43 2.94
CA GLY A 428 -8.69 -23.07 3.32
C GLY A 428 -9.82 -22.38 4.06
N LYS A 429 -9.46 -21.38 4.88
CA LYS A 429 -10.38 -20.47 5.56
C LYS A 429 -9.81 -19.06 5.49
N GLU A 430 -10.65 -18.11 5.14
CA GLU A 430 -10.33 -16.67 5.10
C GLU A 430 -11.34 -15.95 5.98
N GLU A 431 -10.89 -15.37 7.07
CA GLU A 431 -11.75 -14.67 8.02
C GLU A 431 -11.79 -13.18 7.70
N HIS A 432 -13.01 -12.64 7.60
CA HIS A 432 -13.27 -11.23 7.37
C HIS A 432 -14.06 -10.67 8.55
N PRO A 433 -13.45 -9.83 9.40
CA PRO A 433 -14.20 -9.15 10.46
C PRO A 433 -15.25 -8.22 9.83
N HIS A 434 -16.46 -8.18 10.41
CA HIS A 434 -17.45 -7.20 10.00
C HIS A 434 -16.94 -5.82 10.43
N VAL A 435 -16.69 -4.95 9.47
CA VAL A 435 -16.45 -3.54 9.76
C VAL A 435 -17.77 -2.97 10.22
N THR A 436 -17.94 -2.78 11.52
CA THR A 436 -19.07 -2.03 12.07
C THR A 436 -18.94 -0.60 11.56
N SER A 437 -19.86 -0.23 10.68
CA SER A 437 -20.04 1.14 10.16
C SER A 437 -20.43 2.13 11.27
#